data_b9c460eb7a01ec71cc9aba6d5306505c
#
_entry.id   b9c460eb7a01ec71cc9aba6d5306505c
#
_cell.length_a   1.000
_cell.length_b   1.000
_cell.length_c   1.000
_cell.angle_alpha   90.00
_cell.angle_beta   90.00
_cell.angle_gamma   90.00
#
_symmetry.space_group_name_H-M   'P 1'
#
loop_
_entity.id
_entity.type
_entity.pdbx_description
1 polymer ?
#
loop_
_entity_poly.entity_id
_entity_poly.type
_entity_poly.pdbx_seq_one_letter_code
_entity_poly.pdbx_strand_id
1 'polypeptide(L)'
;MNELTAKLLNVAVYGAEPDDDLAPLLIHAGRNKILLHMLRVLNIQGSLREQQESAISKVIQVIQALSKLLKNYNYAFFKLVKPLSYVPADVDLLIDVSQVKSAAHEIMGLGYRVAVKDPYCLTFSKGDSIVDLYVHPASAEQSSSTARGF
;
A
#
# COMPACT_ATOMS: atom_id res chain seq x y z
N MET A 1 -11.59 7.40 -24.52
CA MET A 1 -11.05 7.92 -23.24
C MET A 1 -11.86 9.15 -22.89
N ASN A 2 -12.28 9.26 -21.62
CA ASN A 2 -13.05 10.43 -21.16
C ASN A 2 -12.14 11.68 -21.22
N GLU A 3 -12.70 12.85 -21.59
CA GLU A 3 -11.98 14.13 -21.69
C GLU A 3 -11.24 14.48 -20.38
N LEU A 4 -11.89 14.27 -19.24
CA LEU A 4 -11.28 14.52 -17.92
C LEU A 4 -10.08 13.60 -17.65
N THR A 5 -10.13 12.35 -18.09
CA THR A 5 -8.99 11.43 -17.99
C THR A 5 -7.82 11.87 -18.87
N ALA A 6 -8.10 12.36 -20.08
CA ALA A 6 -7.06 12.89 -20.96
C ALA A 6 -6.40 14.13 -20.36
N LYS A 7 -7.18 15.06 -19.81
CA LYS A 7 -6.65 16.23 -19.09
C LYS A 7 -5.79 15.80 -17.88
N LEU A 8 -6.26 14.84 -17.09
CA LEU A 8 -5.52 14.32 -15.94
C LEU A 8 -4.16 13.75 -16.35
N LEU A 9 -4.11 12.94 -17.41
CA LEU A 9 -2.87 12.36 -17.93
C LEU A 9 -1.92 13.44 -18.45
N ASN A 10 -2.43 14.44 -19.18
CA ASN A 10 -1.62 15.52 -19.69
C ASN A 10 -0.94 16.31 -18.58
N VAL A 11 -1.65 16.63 -17.50
CA VAL A 11 -1.08 17.32 -16.35
C VAL A 11 -0.13 16.40 -15.57
N ALA A 12 -0.55 15.18 -15.27
CA ALA A 12 0.19 14.26 -14.40
C ALA A 12 1.51 13.77 -15.02
N VAL A 13 1.53 13.52 -16.32
CA VAL A 13 2.67 12.90 -17.04
C VAL A 13 3.48 13.91 -17.82
N TYR A 14 2.82 14.85 -18.48
CA TYR A 14 3.49 15.80 -19.39
C TYR A 14 3.65 17.20 -18.80
N GLY A 15 3.12 17.44 -17.58
CA GLY A 15 3.22 18.75 -16.91
C GLY A 15 2.47 19.87 -17.63
N ALA A 16 1.40 19.53 -18.38
CA ALA A 16 0.56 20.52 -19.02
C ALA A 16 -0.09 21.45 -18.00
N GLU A 17 -0.26 22.73 -18.34
CA GLU A 17 -1.01 23.63 -17.49
C GLU A 17 -2.49 23.23 -17.49
N PRO A 18 -3.13 23.13 -16.31
CA PRO A 18 -4.54 22.82 -16.22
C PRO A 18 -5.40 24.03 -16.62
N ASP A 19 -6.63 23.75 -17.03
CA ASP A 19 -7.64 24.79 -17.19
C ASP A 19 -7.96 25.49 -15.86
N ASP A 20 -8.64 26.62 -15.88
CA ASP A 20 -8.91 27.47 -14.72
C ASP A 20 -9.69 26.77 -13.58
N ASP A 21 -10.47 25.72 -13.87
CA ASP A 21 -11.20 24.97 -12.85
C ASP A 21 -10.46 23.67 -12.47
N LEU A 22 -9.72 23.71 -11.36
CA LEU A 22 -8.97 22.57 -10.82
C LEU A 22 -9.84 21.55 -10.06
N ALA A 23 -11.01 21.95 -9.56
CA ALA A 23 -11.79 21.11 -8.67
C ALA A 23 -12.22 19.78 -9.30
N PRO A 24 -12.77 19.71 -10.53
CA PRO A 24 -13.10 18.44 -11.17
C PRO A 24 -11.86 17.57 -11.40
N LEU A 25 -10.72 18.18 -11.74
CA LEU A 25 -9.46 17.45 -11.98
C LEU A 25 -8.94 16.82 -10.70
N LEU A 26 -8.95 17.52 -9.58
CA LEU A 26 -8.50 16.99 -8.27
C LEU A 26 -9.45 15.90 -7.74
N ILE A 27 -10.77 16.05 -7.93
CA ILE A 27 -11.75 15.00 -7.58
C ILE A 27 -11.46 13.73 -8.40
N HIS A 28 -11.21 13.87 -9.70
CA HIS A 28 -10.88 12.75 -10.57
C HIS A 28 -9.54 12.11 -10.21
N ALA A 29 -8.55 12.90 -9.85
CA ALA A 29 -7.26 12.43 -9.33
C ALA A 29 -7.43 11.62 -8.04
N GLY A 30 -8.30 12.07 -7.13
CA GLY A 30 -8.62 11.34 -5.90
C GLY A 30 -9.24 9.97 -6.19
N ARG A 31 -10.20 9.89 -7.11
CA ARG A 31 -10.83 8.63 -7.54
C ARG A 31 -9.82 7.65 -8.17
N ASN A 32 -8.80 8.15 -8.84
CA ASN A 32 -7.73 7.37 -9.45
C ASN A 32 -6.52 7.15 -8.52
N LYS A 33 -6.61 7.55 -7.25
CA LYS A 33 -5.57 7.39 -6.23
C LYS A 33 -4.24 8.10 -6.56
N ILE A 34 -4.28 9.18 -7.34
CA ILE A 34 -3.10 9.99 -7.70
C ILE A 34 -3.20 11.44 -7.22
N LEU A 35 -4.06 11.69 -6.23
CA LEU A 35 -4.30 13.04 -5.70
C LEU A 35 -2.99 13.67 -5.19
N LEU A 36 -2.19 12.94 -4.40
CA LEU A 36 -0.92 13.45 -3.89
C LEU A 36 0.02 13.87 -5.02
N HIS A 37 0.11 13.06 -6.08
CA HIS A 37 0.93 13.38 -7.25
C HIS A 37 0.48 14.68 -7.91
N MET A 38 -0.82 14.84 -8.14
CA MET A 38 -1.37 16.05 -8.74
C MET A 38 -1.11 17.29 -7.90
N LEU A 39 -1.30 17.20 -6.57
CA LEU A 39 -1.02 18.32 -5.66
C LEU A 39 0.47 18.71 -5.66
N ARG A 40 1.36 17.75 -5.85
CA ARG A 40 2.81 17.99 -5.97
C ARG A 40 3.17 18.63 -7.31
N VAL A 41 2.69 18.08 -8.42
CA VAL A 41 2.97 18.59 -9.79
C VAL A 41 2.45 20.00 -9.97
N LEU A 42 1.24 20.28 -9.47
CA LEU A 42 0.63 21.60 -9.55
C LEU A 42 1.09 22.58 -8.45
N ASN A 43 1.98 22.13 -7.57
CA ASN A 43 2.48 22.90 -6.43
C ASN A 43 1.35 23.51 -5.55
N ILE A 44 0.23 22.78 -5.42
CA ILE A 44 -0.89 23.19 -4.58
C ILE A 44 -0.52 22.98 -3.11
N GLN A 45 -0.66 24.03 -2.30
CA GLN A 45 -0.42 24.02 -0.86
C GLN A 45 -1.75 24.06 -0.08
N GLY A 46 -1.70 23.86 1.23
CA GLY A 46 -2.85 23.95 2.14
C GLY A 46 -3.26 22.61 2.73
N SER A 47 -4.38 22.60 3.43
CA SER A 47 -4.82 21.47 4.27
C SER A 47 -4.95 20.14 3.52
N LEU A 48 -5.44 20.16 2.28
CA LEU A 48 -5.55 18.93 1.47
C LEU A 48 -4.17 18.33 1.18
N ARG A 49 -3.19 19.16 0.84
CA ARG A 49 -1.81 18.71 0.63
C ARG A 49 -1.20 18.16 1.92
N GLU A 50 -1.38 18.86 3.04
CA GLU A 50 -0.88 18.43 4.34
C GLU A 50 -1.46 17.09 4.78
N GLN A 51 -2.77 16.88 4.55
CA GLN A 51 -3.42 15.60 4.81
C GLN A 51 -2.80 14.45 4.01
N GLN A 52 -2.56 14.66 2.71
CA GLN A 52 -1.98 13.64 1.84
C GLN A 52 -0.50 13.37 2.21
N GLU A 53 0.28 14.38 2.51
CA GLU A 53 1.68 14.23 2.95
C GLU A 53 1.76 13.53 4.33
N SER A 54 0.86 13.85 5.24
CA SER A 54 0.76 13.16 6.53
C SER A 54 0.37 11.70 6.35
N ALA A 55 -0.57 11.40 5.46
CA ALA A 55 -1.00 10.04 5.18
C ALA A 55 0.14 9.18 4.59
N ILE A 56 0.87 9.68 3.60
CA ILE A 56 2.02 8.94 3.04
C ILE A 56 3.13 8.77 4.08
N SER A 57 3.38 9.78 4.92
CA SER A 57 4.36 9.69 6.00
C SER A 57 4.02 8.58 7.01
N LYS A 58 2.75 8.43 7.37
CA LYS A 58 2.29 7.34 8.24
C LYS A 58 2.52 5.96 7.60
N VAL A 59 2.23 5.81 6.31
CA VAL A 59 2.50 4.56 5.59
C VAL A 59 3.98 4.22 5.58
N ILE A 60 4.84 5.21 5.33
CA ILE A 60 6.31 5.03 5.37
C ILE A 60 6.76 4.57 6.77
N GLN A 61 6.23 5.16 7.83
CA GLN A 61 6.54 4.73 9.21
C GLN A 61 6.12 3.29 9.48
N VAL A 62 4.96 2.86 8.98
CA VAL A 62 4.49 1.46 9.08
C VAL A 62 5.45 0.53 8.34
N ILE A 63 5.83 0.86 7.11
CA ILE A 63 6.78 0.06 6.31
C ILE A 63 8.12 -0.05 7.03
N GLN A 64 8.64 1.03 7.59
CA GLN A 64 9.90 1.04 8.35
C GLN A 64 9.82 0.18 9.62
N ALA A 65 8.70 0.27 10.36
CA ALA A 65 8.48 -0.55 11.55
C ALA A 65 8.39 -2.04 11.21
N LEU A 66 7.65 -2.40 10.15
CA LEU A 66 7.54 -3.78 9.68
C LEU A 66 8.88 -4.30 9.14
N SER A 67 9.63 -3.50 8.40
CA SER A 67 10.96 -3.88 7.90
C SER A 67 11.94 -4.18 9.03
N LYS A 68 11.89 -3.39 10.09
CA LYS A 68 12.72 -3.61 11.27
C LYS A 68 12.30 -4.86 12.05
N LEU A 69 10.99 -5.05 12.20
CA LEU A 69 10.41 -6.19 12.91
C LEU A 69 10.71 -7.52 12.21
N LEU A 70 10.54 -7.53 10.89
CA LEU A 70 10.62 -8.73 10.06
C LEU A 70 12.00 -8.97 9.42
N LYS A 71 13.06 -8.27 9.89
CA LYS A 71 14.39 -8.34 9.29
C LYS A 71 14.99 -9.75 9.14
N ASN A 72 14.56 -10.69 10.00
CA ASN A 72 15.02 -12.08 10.01
C ASN A 72 14.03 -13.06 9.35
N TYR A 73 12.97 -12.53 8.75
CA TYR A 73 11.94 -13.29 8.06
C TYR A 73 12.19 -13.25 6.55
N ASN A 74 11.74 -14.28 5.86
CA ASN A 74 11.72 -14.30 4.41
C ASN A 74 10.43 -13.66 3.91
N TYR A 75 10.48 -12.38 3.58
CA TYR A 75 9.33 -11.59 3.20
C TYR A 75 9.63 -10.61 2.07
N ALA A 76 8.58 -10.08 1.44
CA ALA A 76 8.66 -8.99 0.48
C ALA A 76 7.45 -8.07 0.61
N PHE A 77 7.67 -6.78 0.48
CA PHE A 77 6.59 -5.83 0.20
C PHE A 77 6.23 -5.87 -1.27
N PHE A 78 4.97 -5.72 -1.60
CA PHE A 78 4.54 -5.63 -2.99
C PHE A 78 3.46 -4.56 -3.17
N LYS A 79 3.19 -4.16 -4.42
CA LYS A 79 2.26 -3.08 -4.79
C LYS A 79 2.61 -1.69 -4.22
N LEU A 80 3.76 -1.50 -3.58
CA LEU A 80 4.15 -0.23 -2.97
C LEU A 80 4.76 0.77 -3.96
N VAL A 81 5.28 0.28 -5.08
CA VAL A 81 5.96 1.11 -6.08
C VAL A 81 5.03 1.36 -7.25
N LYS A 82 4.77 2.65 -7.50
CA LYS A 82 4.06 3.15 -8.68
C LYS A 82 4.86 4.29 -9.29
N PRO A 83 4.73 4.55 -10.60
CA PRO A 83 5.45 5.64 -11.26
C PRO A 83 4.99 7.03 -10.79
N LEU A 84 3.83 7.12 -10.17
CA LEU A 84 3.26 8.37 -9.64
C LEU A 84 3.14 8.29 -8.12
N SER A 85 3.32 9.43 -7.45
CA SER A 85 3.15 9.53 -5.99
C SER A 85 1.70 9.26 -5.59
N TYR A 86 1.48 8.26 -4.77
CA TYR A 86 0.15 7.92 -4.25
C TYR A 86 0.23 7.54 -2.77
N VAL A 87 -0.89 7.62 -2.07
CA VAL A 87 -1.04 7.15 -0.70
C VAL A 87 -1.67 5.76 -0.73
N PRO A 88 -0.94 4.69 -0.38
CA PRO A 88 -1.52 3.35 -0.27
C PRO A 88 -2.60 3.31 0.80
N ALA A 89 -3.67 2.56 0.57
CA ALA A 89 -4.70 2.31 1.58
C ALA A 89 -4.27 1.25 2.60
N ASP A 90 -3.41 0.35 2.17
CA ASP A 90 -2.91 -0.81 2.89
C ASP A 90 -1.43 -1.07 2.57
N VAL A 91 -0.78 -1.84 3.41
CA VAL A 91 0.58 -2.33 3.20
C VAL A 91 0.52 -3.82 2.94
N ASP A 92 0.85 -4.23 1.72
CA ASP A 92 0.84 -5.62 1.31
C ASP A 92 2.21 -6.27 1.54
N LEU A 93 2.22 -7.35 2.32
CA LEU A 93 3.37 -8.20 2.63
C LEU A 93 3.17 -9.61 2.10
N LEU A 94 4.17 -10.16 1.47
CA LEU A 94 4.25 -11.57 1.13
C LEU A 94 5.25 -12.24 2.06
N ILE A 95 4.92 -13.39 2.63
CA ILE A 95 5.77 -14.12 3.58
C ILE A 95 5.81 -15.62 3.29
N ASP A 96 6.88 -16.26 3.70
CA ASP A 96 6.99 -17.72 3.68
C ASP A 96 5.94 -18.36 4.60
N VAL A 97 5.27 -19.40 4.11
CA VAL A 97 4.21 -20.11 4.84
C VAL A 97 4.66 -20.64 6.21
N SER A 98 5.91 -21.07 6.32
CA SER A 98 6.46 -21.59 7.57
C SER A 98 6.61 -20.51 8.65
N GLN A 99 6.68 -19.25 8.25
CA GLN A 99 6.93 -18.10 9.13
C GLN A 99 5.67 -17.28 9.44
N VAL A 100 4.53 -17.57 8.81
CA VAL A 100 3.29 -16.81 8.94
C VAL A 100 2.85 -16.64 10.39
N LYS A 101 2.85 -17.71 11.18
CA LYS A 101 2.39 -17.65 12.58
C LYS A 101 3.26 -16.73 13.45
N SER A 102 4.58 -16.87 13.31
CA SER A 102 5.53 -16.03 14.04
C SER A 102 5.42 -14.57 13.61
N ALA A 103 5.37 -14.30 12.30
CA ALA A 103 5.22 -12.94 11.79
C ALA A 103 3.90 -12.30 12.22
N ALA A 104 2.80 -13.05 12.19
CA ALA A 104 1.50 -12.59 12.69
C ALA A 104 1.57 -12.19 14.17
N HIS A 105 2.22 -13.00 14.99
CA HIS A 105 2.41 -12.72 16.41
C HIS A 105 3.24 -11.44 16.62
N GLU A 106 4.31 -11.25 15.88
CA GLU A 106 5.14 -10.04 15.92
C GLU A 106 4.35 -8.79 15.51
N ILE A 107 3.55 -8.88 14.44
CA ILE A 107 2.70 -7.77 13.98
C ILE A 107 1.67 -7.42 15.06
N MET A 108 1.04 -8.40 15.70
CA MET A 108 0.14 -8.16 16.83
C MET A 108 0.86 -7.50 18.02
N GLY A 109 2.14 -7.82 18.24
CA GLY A 109 2.98 -7.17 19.24
C GLY A 109 3.17 -5.67 19.02
N LEU A 110 3.03 -5.17 17.80
CA LEU A 110 2.98 -3.73 17.47
C LEU A 110 1.62 -3.07 17.77
N GLY A 111 0.65 -3.82 18.29
CA GLY A 111 -0.70 -3.34 18.61
C GLY A 111 -1.72 -3.51 17.49
N TYR A 112 -1.39 -4.24 16.43
CA TYR A 112 -2.35 -4.64 15.41
C TYR A 112 -3.25 -5.77 15.89
N ARG A 113 -4.47 -5.80 15.36
CA ARG A 113 -5.44 -6.89 15.59
C ARG A 113 -5.80 -7.53 14.26
N VAL A 114 -6.01 -8.83 14.26
CA VAL A 114 -6.51 -9.55 13.09
C VAL A 114 -7.94 -9.09 12.81
N ALA A 115 -8.16 -8.47 11.68
CA ALA A 115 -9.48 -7.98 11.23
C ALA A 115 -10.18 -9.00 10.33
N VAL A 116 -9.42 -9.63 9.41
CA VAL A 116 -9.94 -10.65 8.49
C VAL A 116 -8.94 -11.80 8.41
N LYS A 117 -9.45 -13.01 8.31
CA LYS A 117 -8.67 -14.23 8.13
C LYS A 117 -9.20 -15.00 6.93
N ASP A 118 -8.45 -14.96 5.84
CA ASP A 118 -8.68 -15.74 4.64
C ASP A 118 -7.64 -16.87 4.50
N PRO A 119 -7.84 -17.87 3.65
CA PRO A 119 -6.92 -19.01 3.51
C PRO A 119 -5.47 -18.61 3.17
N TYR A 120 -5.28 -17.51 2.44
CA TYR A 120 -3.97 -17.07 1.96
C TYR A 120 -3.61 -15.63 2.37
N CYS A 121 -4.43 -15.01 3.21
CA CYS A 121 -4.22 -13.63 3.65
C CYS A 121 -4.73 -13.42 5.08
N LEU A 122 -3.93 -12.74 5.90
CA LEU A 122 -4.35 -12.20 7.19
C LEU A 122 -4.35 -10.68 7.09
N THR A 123 -5.50 -10.06 7.27
CA THR A 123 -5.62 -8.59 7.35
C THR A 123 -5.53 -8.14 8.79
N PHE A 124 -4.57 -7.28 9.08
CA PHE A 124 -4.37 -6.63 10.38
C PHE A 124 -4.81 -5.18 10.33
N SER A 125 -5.39 -4.69 11.41
CA SER A 125 -5.78 -3.29 11.56
C SER A 125 -5.30 -2.69 12.87
N LYS A 126 -4.92 -1.41 12.81
CA LYS A 126 -4.57 -0.56 13.96
C LYS A 126 -4.94 0.88 13.63
N GLY A 127 -6.04 1.38 14.20
CA GLY A 127 -6.61 2.67 13.76
C GLY A 127 -6.90 2.64 12.26
N ASP A 128 -6.35 3.61 11.53
CA ASP A 128 -6.51 3.73 10.07
C ASP A 128 -5.47 2.90 9.28
N SER A 129 -4.54 2.25 9.98
CA SER A 129 -3.49 1.45 9.34
C SER A 129 -3.96 0.03 9.08
N ILE A 130 -3.79 -0.42 7.85
CA ILE A 130 -4.12 -1.78 7.40
C ILE A 130 -2.85 -2.43 6.86
N VAL A 131 -2.61 -3.67 7.30
CA VAL A 131 -1.52 -4.51 6.83
C VAL A 131 -2.10 -5.85 6.38
N ASP A 132 -1.85 -6.21 5.13
CA ASP A 132 -2.25 -7.50 4.56
C ASP A 132 -1.03 -8.42 4.44
N LEU A 133 -1.08 -9.53 5.16
CA LEU A 133 -0.04 -10.55 5.18
C LEU A 133 -0.47 -11.74 4.31
N TYR A 134 0.11 -11.83 3.13
CA TYR A 134 -0.14 -12.90 2.16
C TYR A 134 0.85 -14.05 2.29
N VAL A 135 0.37 -15.27 2.07
CA VAL A 135 1.19 -16.46 2.01
C VAL A 135 1.48 -16.81 0.56
N HIS A 136 2.76 -17.05 0.23
CA HIS A 136 3.14 -17.41 -1.13
C HIS A 136 2.67 -18.85 -1.47
N PRO A 137 1.88 -19.06 -2.55
CA PRO A 137 1.36 -20.39 -2.90
C PRO A 137 2.43 -21.45 -3.16
N ALA A 138 3.56 -21.07 -3.78
CA ALA A 138 4.66 -21.98 -4.05
C ALA A 138 5.31 -22.56 -2.77
N SER A 139 5.32 -21.80 -1.68
CA SER A 139 5.81 -22.26 -0.38
C SER A 139 4.83 -23.26 0.27
N ALA A 140 3.54 -23.16 -0.02
CA ALA A 140 2.53 -24.09 0.47
C ALA A 140 2.63 -25.47 -0.22
N GLU A 141 3.00 -25.51 -1.50
CA GLU A 141 3.18 -26.76 -2.25
C GLU A 141 4.44 -27.54 -1.83
N GLN A 142 5.53 -26.86 -1.49
CA GLN A 142 6.77 -27.51 -1.02
C GLN A 142 6.58 -28.18 0.34
N SER A 143 5.74 -27.66 1.22
CA SER A 143 5.48 -28.28 2.53
C SER A 143 4.62 -29.54 2.46
N SER A 144 3.80 -29.70 1.40
CA SER A 144 2.97 -30.89 1.20
C SER A 144 3.72 -32.06 0.55
N SER A 145 4.81 -31.80 -0.17
CA SER A 145 5.62 -32.86 -0.81
C SER A 145 6.62 -33.51 0.15
N THR A 146 7.02 -32.85 1.22
CA THR A 146 7.92 -33.41 2.24
C THR A 146 7.18 -34.36 3.21
N ALA A 147 5.86 -34.34 3.28
CA ALA A 147 5.06 -35.20 4.13
C ALA A 147 4.71 -36.57 3.49
N ARG A 148 5.15 -36.85 2.24
CA ARG A 148 4.91 -38.13 1.54
C ARG A 148 6.17 -39.03 1.42
N GLY A 149 7.16 -38.78 2.22
CA GLY A 149 8.43 -39.50 2.16
C GLY A 149 8.75 -40.32 3.42
N PHE A 150 7.75 -41.02 3.97
CA PHE A 150 7.99 -42.11 4.92
C PHE A 150 6.92 -43.18 4.79
#